data_ea65b5f232d04a260e35efc856a66267
#
_entry.id   ea65b5f232d04a260e35efc856a66267
#
_cell.length_a   1.000
_cell.length_b   1.000
_cell.length_c   1.000
_cell.angle_alpha   90.00
_cell.angle_beta   90.00
_cell.angle_gamma   90.00
#
_symmetry.space_group_name_H-M   'P 1'
#
loop_
_entity.id
_entity.type
_entity.pdbx_description
1 polymer ?
#
loop_
_entity_poly.entity_id
_entity_poly.type
_entity_poly.pdbx_seq_one_letter_code
_entity_poly.pdbx_strand_id
1 'polypeptide(L)'
;MIQRTKALSAILVTASLLFAGCLGQEESPFYGEEIEPIVPVEDFVLFDENGEPYQLSDLEGKVIVIAFLFTRCPDICPIVSANLHYVASELGDDYGENVAILSITVDPWTDNSTVLKEYADDRGLHWPHLTGSLDELQPVWINFDVGLATYDSDQDADGVADGFDLCADTGGCR
;
A
#
# COMPACT_ATOMS: atom_id res chain seq x y z
N MET A 1 63.72 -23.26 -17.24
CA MET A 1 63.06 -21.99 -16.94
C MET A 1 61.57 -21.99 -17.33
N ILE A 2 61.16 -22.59 -18.44
CA ILE A 2 59.78 -22.55 -18.97
C ILE A 2 58.73 -23.27 -18.10
N GLN A 3 59.12 -24.30 -17.34
CA GLN A 3 58.16 -25.07 -16.49
C GLN A 3 57.77 -24.31 -15.22
N ARG A 4 58.62 -23.46 -14.66
CA ARG A 4 58.33 -22.69 -13.46
C ARG A 4 57.34 -21.53 -13.72
N THR A 5 57.42 -20.94 -14.90
CA THR A 5 56.51 -19.86 -15.31
C THR A 5 55.09 -20.36 -15.56
N LYS A 6 54.91 -21.55 -16.11
CA LYS A 6 53.60 -22.16 -16.32
C LYS A 6 52.91 -22.53 -14.99
N ALA A 7 53.65 -23.00 -13.99
CA ALA A 7 53.11 -23.31 -12.66
C ALA A 7 52.68 -22.05 -11.92
N LEU A 8 53.47 -20.97 -11.98
CA LEU A 8 53.08 -19.69 -11.35
C LEU A 8 51.83 -19.06 -12.01
N SER A 9 51.72 -19.13 -13.33
CA SER A 9 50.50 -18.63 -14.03
C SER A 9 49.28 -19.45 -13.69
N ALA A 10 49.36 -20.75 -13.52
CA ALA A 10 48.23 -21.60 -13.12
C ALA A 10 47.77 -21.28 -11.69
N ILE A 11 48.69 -21.04 -10.76
CA ILE A 11 48.37 -20.70 -9.36
C ILE A 11 47.69 -19.32 -9.28
N LEU A 12 48.15 -18.34 -10.08
CA LEU A 12 47.54 -17.01 -10.12
C LEU A 12 46.12 -17.05 -10.68
N VAL A 13 45.84 -17.84 -11.70
CA VAL A 13 44.48 -18.00 -12.25
C VAL A 13 43.55 -18.71 -11.28
N THR A 14 44.00 -19.75 -10.61
CA THR A 14 43.19 -20.45 -9.60
C THR A 14 42.91 -19.58 -8.36
N ALA A 15 43.87 -18.77 -7.92
CA ALA A 15 43.69 -17.82 -6.83
C ALA A 15 42.66 -16.73 -7.20
N SER A 16 42.67 -16.23 -8.44
CA SER A 16 41.68 -15.24 -8.89
C SER A 16 40.26 -15.80 -8.96
N LEU A 17 40.09 -17.08 -9.28
CA LEU A 17 38.77 -17.73 -9.30
C LEU A 17 38.21 -17.98 -7.91
N LEU A 18 39.04 -18.07 -6.88
CA LEU A 18 38.59 -18.24 -5.49
C LEU A 18 38.08 -16.94 -4.86
N PHE A 19 38.43 -15.77 -5.40
CA PHE A 19 37.92 -14.46 -4.96
C PHE A 19 36.68 -14.00 -5.73
N ALA A 20 36.29 -14.69 -6.79
CA ALA A 20 35.07 -14.34 -7.55
C ALA A 20 33.78 -14.86 -6.94
N GLY A 21 33.82 -15.53 -5.84
CA GLY A 21 32.64 -16.16 -5.24
C GLY A 21 32.21 -15.53 -3.95
N CYS A 22 31.75 -14.30 -3.92
CA CYS A 22 30.88 -13.72 -2.89
C CYS A 22 30.58 -12.26 -3.23
N LEU A 23 30.05 -12.00 -4.40
CA LEU A 23 29.12 -10.88 -4.58
C LEU A 23 27.74 -11.46 -4.25
N GLY A 24 27.52 -11.74 -2.97
CA GLY A 24 26.18 -11.99 -2.47
C GLY A 24 25.35 -10.75 -2.78
N GLN A 25 24.27 -10.90 -3.53
CA GLN A 25 23.21 -9.93 -3.49
C GLN A 25 22.84 -9.83 -2.01
N GLU A 26 22.96 -8.65 -1.42
CA GLU A 26 22.33 -8.37 -0.14
C GLU A 26 20.83 -8.58 -0.37
N GLU A 27 20.31 -9.69 0.14
CA GLU A 27 18.86 -9.86 0.18
C GLU A 27 18.32 -8.70 1.02
N SER A 28 17.45 -7.90 0.41
CA SER A 28 16.75 -6.85 1.13
C SER A 28 16.10 -7.48 2.38
N PRO A 29 16.30 -6.91 3.57
CA PRO A 29 15.62 -7.40 4.78
C PRO A 29 14.10 -7.19 4.72
N PHE A 30 13.60 -6.55 3.68
CA PHE A 30 12.20 -6.23 3.44
C PHE A 30 11.61 -7.17 2.38
N TYR A 31 10.37 -7.61 2.63
CA TYR A 31 9.60 -8.45 1.70
C TYR A 31 8.78 -7.62 0.70
N GLY A 32 8.82 -6.28 0.81
CA GLY A 32 8.16 -5.35 -0.10
C GLY A 32 9.05 -4.94 -1.27
N GLU A 33 8.47 -4.24 -2.22
CA GLU A 33 9.16 -3.60 -3.33
C GLU A 33 9.47 -2.14 -2.95
N GLU A 34 10.71 -1.72 -3.10
CA GLU A 34 11.08 -0.33 -2.92
C GLU A 34 10.66 0.48 -4.14
N ILE A 35 9.95 1.58 -3.92
CA ILE A 35 9.54 2.48 -5.00
C ILE A 35 10.68 3.46 -5.28
N GLU A 36 11.27 3.35 -6.46
CA GLU A 36 12.32 4.22 -6.94
C GLU A 36 11.88 4.98 -8.21
N PRO A 37 12.16 6.28 -8.35
CA PRO A 37 12.85 7.15 -7.38
C PRO A 37 11.98 7.49 -6.16
N ILE A 38 12.62 7.74 -5.01
CA ILE A 38 11.92 8.22 -3.82
C ILE A 38 11.33 9.60 -4.13
N VAL A 39 10.01 9.70 -4.12
CA VAL A 39 9.27 10.96 -4.35
C VAL A 39 8.57 11.34 -3.04
N PRO A 40 8.64 12.59 -2.60
CA PRO A 40 7.82 13.03 -1.47
C PRO A 40 6.34 12.86 -1.79
N VAL A 41 5.58 12.31 -0.85
CA VAL A 41 4.13 12.25 -0.95
C VAL A 41 3.56 13.65 -0.73
N GLU A 42 2.65 14.09 -1.60
CA GLU A 42 1.93 15.34 -1.42
C GLU A 42 0.98 15.24 -0.22
N ASP A 43 0.92 16.31 0.58
CA ASP A 43 -0.01 16.38 1.70
C ASP A 43 -1.45 16.37 1.22
N PHE A 44 -2.34 15.74 1.98
CA PHE A 44 -3.76 15.69 1.66
C PHE A 44 -4.62 15.79 2.94
N VAL A 45 -5.84 16.21 2.76
CA VAL A 45 -6.88 16.19 3.80
C VAL A 45 -8.03 15.34 3.29
N LEU A 46 -8.39 14.32 4.05
CA LEU A 46 -9.57 13.47 3.83
C LEU A 46 -10.43 13.48 5.10
N PHE A 47 -11.53 12.73 5.13
CA PHE A 47 -12.41 12.65 6.29
C PHE A 47 -12.35 11.23 6.86
N ASP A 48 -12.26 11.14 8.18
CA ASP A 48 -12.27 9.87 8.90
C ASP A 48 -13.69 9.27 9.00
N GLU A 49 -13.80 8.11 9.61
CA GLU A 49 -15.08 7.41 9.84
C GLU A 49 -16.02 8.15 10.79
N ASN A 50 -15.56 9.18 11.49
CA ASN A 50 -16.39 10.06 12.33
C ASN A 50 -16.80 11.34 11.58
N GLY A 51 -16.29 11.54 10.35
CA GLY A 51 -16.54 12.73 9.54
C GLY A 51 -15.62 13.90 9.91
N GLU A 52 -14.58 13.67 10.70
CA GLU A 52 -13.61 14.69 11.07
C GLU A 52 -12.48 14.76 10.03
N PRO A 53 -11.97 15.96 9.73
CA PRO A 53 -10.87 16.11 8.79
C PRO A 53 -9.58 15.45 9.33
N TYR A 54 -8.90 14.71 8.48
CA TYR A 54 -7.66 14.01 8.77
C TYR A 54 -6.58 14.41 7.77
N GLN A 55 -5.50 14.98 8.25
CA GLN A 55 -4.41 15.48 7.41
C GLN A 55 -3.18 14.59 7.52
N LEU A 56 -2.57 14.27 6.37
CA LEU A 56 -1.38 13.40 6.35
C LEU A 56 -0.21 14.01 7.13
N SER A 57 0.01 15.32 7.03
CA SER A 57 1.10 16.01 7.73
C SER A 57 0.99 15.97 9.26
N ASP A 58 -0.16 15.65 9.84
CA ASP A 58 -0.31 15.43 11.29
C ASP A 58 0.45 14.17 11.77
N LEU A 59 0.85 13.32 10.84
CA LEU A 59 1.64 12.11 11.11
C LEU A 59 3.15 12.29 10.88
N GLU A 60 3.60 13.52 10.70
CA GLU A 60 5.01 13.80 10.44
C GLU A 60 5.92 13.19 11.51
N GLY A 61 6.97 12.51 11.08
CA GLY A 61 7.92 11.81 11.96
C GLY A 61 7.53 10.36 12.32
N LYS A 62 6.37 9.87 11.90
CA LYS A 62 5.95 8.47 12.09
C LYS A 62 6.19 7.64 10.83
N VAL A 63 6.33 6.35 11.01
CA VAL A 63 6.17 5.38 9.93
C VAL A 63 4.68 5.24 9.64
N ILE A 64 4.28 5.41 8.39
CA ILE A 64 2.86 5.37 8.00
C ILE A 64 2.61 4.13 7.15
N VAL A 65 1.68 3.31 7.56
CA VAL A 65 1.18 2.16 6.79
C VAL A 65 -0.17 2.53 6.21
N ILE A 66 -0.28 2.55 4.89
CA ILE A 66 -1.52 2.89 4.18
C ILE A 66 -2.06 1.66 3.48
N ALA A 67 -3.35 1.36 3.69
CA ALA A 67 -4.06 0.34 2.95
C ALA A 67 -5.17 0.98 2.11
N PHE A 68 -5.12 0.75 0.81
CA PHE A 68 -6.22 1.11 -0.09
C PHE A 68 -7.20 -0.06 -0.15
N LEU A 69 -8.45 0.19 0.22
CA LEU A 69 -9.48 -0.83 0.33
C LEU A 69 -10.89 -0.25 0.09
N PHE A 70 -11.89 -1.11 0.01
CA PHE A 70 -13.30 -0.72 -0.01
C PHE A 70 -14.15 -1.73 0.76
N THR A 71 -15.27 -1.26 1.35
CA THR A 71 -16.06 -2.05 2.30
C THR A 71 -16.76 -3.23 1.67
N ARG A 72 -17.16 -3.13 0.40
CA ARG A 72 -17.85 -4.18 -0.35
C ARG A 72 -16.92 -5.26 -0.93
N CYS A 73 -15.62 -5.17 -0.71
CA CYS A 73 -14.66 -6.15 -1.19
C CYS A 73 -14.93 -7.52 -0.54
N PRO A 74 -15.27 -8.56 -1.32
CA PRO A 74 -15.65 -9.85 -0.75
C PRO A 74 -14.45 -10.77 -0.46
N ASP A 75 -13.25 -10.38 -0.85
CA ASP A 75 -12.09 -11.29 -0.93
C ASP A 75 -10.89 -10.76 -0.15
N ILE A 76 -10.07 -9.92 -0.77
CA ILE A 76 -8.76 -9.57 -0.22
C ILE A 76 -8.81 -8.54 0.93
N CYS A 77 -9.74 -7.58 0.89
CA CYS A 77 -9.77 -6.51 1.89
C CYS A 77 -10.01 -7.00 3.32
N PRO A 78 -10.89 -7.98 3.58
CA PRO A 78 -11.00 -8.58 4.92
C PRO A 78 -9.71 -9.23 5.40
N ILE A 79 -8.93 -9.83 4.51
CA ILE A 79 -7.64 -10.47 4.82
C ILE A 79 -6.61 -9.39 5.15
N VAL A 80 -6.53 -8.33 4.35
CA VAL A 80 -5.63 -7.19 4.60
C VAL A 80 -5.96 -6.55 5.94
N SER A 81 -7.23 -6.28 6.23
CA SER A 81 -7.67 -5.69 7.50
C SER A 81 -7.30 -6.58 8.70
N ALA A 82 -7.48 -7.89 8.59
CA ALA A 82 -7.09 -8.83 9.65
C ALA A 82 -5.56 -8.86 9.87
N ASN A 83 -4.77 -8.80 8.80
CA ASN A 83 -3.32 -8.72 8.90
C ASN A 83 -2.87 -7.40 9.54
N LEU A 84 -3.47 -6.27 9.17
CA LEU A 84 -3.17 -4.98 9.78
C LEU A 84 -3.56 -4.94 11.26
N HIS A 85 -4.69 -5.55 11.62
CA HIS A 85 -5.08 -5.69 13.03
C HIS A 85 -4.03 -6.49 13.82
N TYR A 86 -3.53 -7.59 13.25
CA TYR A 86 -2.45 -8.36 13.86
C TYR A 86 -1.16 -7.52 13.98
N VAL A 87 -0.76 -6.81 12.92
CA VAL A 87 0.41 -5.91 12.94
C VAL A 87 0.27 -4.84 14.02
N ALA A 88 -0.89 -4.19 14.13
CA ALA A 88 -1.16 -3.19 15.17
C ALA A 88 -0.99 -3.78 16.58
N SER A 89 -1.44 -5.03 16.78
CA SER A 89 -1.30 -5.72 18.07
C SER A 89 0.15 -6.08 18.41
N GLU A 90 0.95 -6.45 17.41
CA GLU A 90 2.37 -6.79 17.61
C GLU A 90 3.25 -5.55 17.84
N LEU A 91 2.85 -4.39 17.32
CA LEU A 91 3.57 -3.13 17.54
C LEU A 91 3.47 -2.63 18.97
N GLY A 92 2.42 -3.01 19.71
CA GLY A 92 2.26 -2.61 21.11
C GLY A 92 2.28 -1.09 21.28
N ASP A 93 3.20 -0.58 22.09
CA ASP A 93 3.31 0.86 22.41
C ASP A 93 3.82 1.70 21.20
N ASP A 94 4.50 1.09 20.23
CA ASP A 94 4.92 1.77 19.01
C ASP A 94 3.73 2.17 18.13
N TYR A 95 2.63 1.40 18.19
CA TYR A 95 1.41 1.75 17.48
C TYR A 95 0.79 3.05 18.06
N GLY A 96 0.62 4.05 17.22
CA GLY A 96 0.15 5.37 17.57
C GLY A 96 1.26 6.34 18.02
N GLU A 97 2.35 5.85 18.61
CA GLU A 97 3.51 6.70 18.96
C GLU A 97 4.46 6.88 17.77
N ASN A 98 4.99 5.79 17.24
CA ASN A 98 5.99 5.79 16.17
C ASN A 98 5.46 5.28 14.83
N VAL A 99 4.37 4.51 14.84
CA VAL A 99 3.74 3.92 13.65
C VAL A 99 2.26 4.29 13.61
N ALA A 100 1.80 4.78 12.47
CA ALA A 100 0.40 5.02 12.17
C ALA A 100 -0.08 4.06 11.08
N ILE A 101 -1.32 3.60 11.20
CA ILE A 101 -2.00 2.80 10.17
C ILE A 101 -3.20 3.61 9.69
N LEU A 102 -3.41 3.67 8.38
CA LEU A 102 -4.55 4.30 7.75
C LEU A 102 -5.18 3.35 6.74
N SER A 103 -6.48 3.41 6.58
CA SER A 103 -7.17 2.85 5.43
C SER A 103 -7.78 3.98 4.61
N ILE A 104 -7.60 3.96 3.30
CA ILE A 104 -8.18 4.95 2.38
C ILE A 104 -9.08 4.21 1.41
N THR A 105 -10.33 4.66 1.30
CA THR A 105 -11.26 4.01 0.38
C THR A 105 -10.88 4.23 -1.09
N VAL A 106 -11.21 3.25 -1.91
CA VAL A 106 -11.19 3.35 -3.37
C VAL A 106 -12.59 3.32 -3.98
N ASP A 107 -13.64 3.36 -3.13
CA ASP A 107 -15.06 3.35 -3.53
C ASP A 107 -15.85 4.46 -2.81
N PRO A 108 -15.58 5.75 -3.10
CA PRO A 108 -16.23 6.85 -2.40
C PRO A 108 -17.75 6.93 -2.63
N TRP A 109 -18.26 6.30 -3.66
CA TRP A 109 -19.70 6.26 -3.94
C TRP A 109 -20.48 5.44 -2.90
N THR A 110 -19.83 4.42 -2.34
CA THR A 110 -20.40 3.56 -1.29
C THR A 110 -19.86 3.91 0.08
N ASP A 111 -18.55 4.14 0.19
CA ASP A 111 -17.82 4.22 1.44
C ASP A 111 -17.81 5.65 2.00
N ASN A 112 -18.96 6.11 2.47
CA ASN A 112 -19.03 7.32 3.28
C ASN A 112 -18.58 7.04 4.72
N SER A 113 -18.39 8.08 5.54
CA SER A 113 -17.93 7.96 6.93
C SER A 113 -18.76 6.98 7.76
N THR A 114 -20.10 6.96 7.59
CA THR A 114 -20.98 6.05 8.33
C THR A 114 -20.69 4.59 7.96
N VAL A 115 -20.56 4.28 6.66
CA VAL A 115 -20.28 2.92 6.17
C VAL A 115 -18.90 2.46 6.62
N LEU A 116 -17.89 3.34 6.55
CA LEU A 116 -16.55 3.05 7.04
C LEU A 116 -16.53 2.79 8.55
N LYS A 117 -17.33 3.55 9.31
CA LYS A 117 -17.46 3.34 10.76
C LYS A 117 -18.05 1.97 11.06
N GLU A 118 -19.13 1.60 10.41
CA GLU A 118 -19.77 0.27 10.57
C GLU A 118 -18.76 -0.85 10.21
N TYR A 119 -18.02 -0.67 9.10
CA TYR A 119 -17.00 -1.62 8.68
C TYR A 119 -15.89 -1.81 9.72
N ALA A 120 -15.40 -0.71 10.31
CA ALA A 120 -14.37 -0.72 11.32
C ALA A 120 -14.86 -1.35 12.63
N ASP A 121 -16.05 -0.91 13.11
CA ASP A 121 -16.66 -1.39 14.35
C ASP A 121 -16.93 -2.91 14.30
N ASP A 122 -17.51 -3.41 13.20
CA ASP A 122 -17.82 -4.82 12.99
C ASP A 122 -16.58 -5.74 13.02
N ARG A 123 -15.42 -5.19 12.70
CA ARG A 123 -14.14 -5.94 12.60
C ARG A 123 -13.15 -5.61 13.71
N GLY A 124 -13.51 -4.69 14.63
CA GLY A 124 -12.63 -4.25 15.71
C GLY A 124 -11.37 -3.56 15.20
N LEU A 125 -11.47 -2.79 14.12
CA LEU A 125 -10.35 -2.04 13.55
C LEU A 125 -10.26 -0.67 14.24
N HIS A 126 -9.09 -0.37 14.78
CA HIS A 126 -8.89 0.81 15.64
C HIS A 126 -7.96 1.86 15.03
N TRP A 127 -7.95 1.98 13.71
CA TRP A 127 -7.22 3.01 12.97
C TRP A 127 -8.16 3.80 12.06
N PRO A 128 -7.77 5.01 11.65
CA PRO A 128 -8.59 5.84 10.78
C PRO A 128 -8.90 5.19 9.44
N HIS A 129 -10.17 5.26 9.06
CA HIS A 129 -10.68 4.83 7.76
C HIS A 129 -11.14 6.07 7.01
N LEU A 130 -10.41 6.44 5.97
CA LEU A 130 -10.53 7.74 5.31
C LEU A 130 -11.35 7.64 4.04
N THR A 131 -12.20 8.65 3.84
CA THR A 131 -12.99 8.89 2.63
C THR A 131 -12.96 10.36 2.25
N GLY A 132 -13.53 10.69 1.11
CA GLY A 132 -13.64 12.05 0.60
C GLY A 132 -14.43 12.07 -0.69
N SER A 133 -14.54 13.24 -1.30
CA SER A 133 -15.06 13.36 -2.66
C SER A 133 -14.06 12.75 -3.66
N LEU A 134 -14.54 12.45 -4.86
CA LEU A 134 -13.67 11.96 -5.94
C LEU A 134 -12.52 12.94 -6.22
N ASP A 135 -12.80 14.24 -6.20
CA ASP A 135 -11.79 15.27 -6.44
C ASP A 135 -10.69 15.31 -5.36
N GLU A 136 -11.01 14.90 -4.12
CA GLU A 136 -10.05 14.81 -3.00
C GLU A 136 -9.27 13.50 -3.03
N LEU A 137 -9.92 12.39 -3.38
CA LEU A 137 -9.31 11.06 -3.37
C LEU A 137 -8.45 10.78 -4.60
N GLN A 138 -8.85 11.25 -5.77
CA GLN A 138 -8.15 10.97 -7.03
C GLN A 138 -6.67 11.39 -7.02
N PRO A 139 -6.29 12.59 -6.53
CA PRO A 139 -4.88 12.96 -6.39
C PRO A 139 -4.11 12.02 -5.46
N VAL A 140 -4.76 11.56 -4.37
CA VAL A 140 -4.13 10.63 -3.42
C VAL A 140 -3.86 9.29 -4.11
N TRP A 141 -4.83 8.73 -4.83
CA TRP A 141 -4.64 7.48 -5.55
C TRP A 141 -3.52 7.56 -6.60
N ILE A 142 -3.45 8.69 -7.32
CA ILE A 142 -2.38 8.94 -8.30
C ILE A 142 -1.01 9.00 -7.61
N ASN A 143 -0.91 9.69 -6.48
CA ASN A 143 0.34 9.83 -5.72
C ASN A 143 0.90 8.48 -5.24
N PHE A 144 0.02 7.54 -4.92
CA PHE A 144 0.40 6.22 -4.45
C PHE A 144 0.36 5.14 -5.55
N ASP A 145 0.23 5.54 -6.83
CA ASP A 145 0.14 4.63 -7.98
C ASP A 145 -0.92 3.53 -7.78
N VAL A 146 -2.05 3.91 -7.20
CA VAL A 146 -3.19 2.99 -7.03
C VAL A 146 -3.81 2.76 -8.40
N GLY A 147 -3.60 1.57 -8.94
CA GLY A 147 -4.03 1.18 -10.29
C GLY A 147 -5.54 0.94 -10.36
N LEU A 148 -6.31 2.00 -10.40
CA LEU A 148 -7.75 1.94 -10.64
C LEU A 148 -7.99 2.02 -12.15
N ALA A 149 -8.63 1.02 -12.71
CA ALA A 149 -8.63 0.79 -14.16
C ALA A 149 -9.35 1.87 -14.97
N THR A 150 -10.32 2.60 -14.41
CA THR A 150 -11.04 3.67 -15.12
C THR A 150 -11.71 4.61 -14.12
N TYR A 151 -11.11 5.78 -13.90
CA TYR A 151 -11.70 6.81 -13.03
C TYR A 151 -12.92 7.50 -13.64
N ASP A 152 -13.06 7.47 -14.95
CA ASP A 152 -13.95 8.36 -15.71
C ASP A 152 -15.05 7.62 -16.48
N SER A 153 -15.05 6.30 -16.55
CA SER A 153 -16.07 5.55 -17.27
C SER A 153 -17.15 5.04 -16.35
N ASP A 154 -18.36 5.36 -16.69
CA ASP A 154 -19.61 4.87 -16.11
C ASP A 154 -20.46 4.45 -17.30
N GLN A 155 -20.27 3.19 -17.76
CA GLN A 155 -20.85 2.70 -19.00
C GLN A 155 -22.33 2.40 -18.88
N ASP A 156 -22.79 2.06 -17.70
CA ASP A 156 -24.21 1.78 -17.43
C ASP A 156 -24.97 2.97 -16.84
N ALA A 157 -24.26 4.09 -16.61
CA ALA A 157 -24.79 5.35 -16.10
C ALA A 157 -25.54 5.25 -14.75
N ASP A 158 -25.09 4.35 -13.88
CA ASP A 158 -25.65 4.20 -12.53
C ASP A 158 -25.03 5.17 -11.49
N GLY A 159 -23.99 5.91 -11.88
CA GLY A 159 -23.28 6.89 -11.07
C GLY A 159 -22.05 6.30 -10.35
N VAL A 160 -21.67 5.07 -10.68
CA VAL A 160 -20.46 4.42 -10.17
C VAL A 160 -19.51 4.20 -11.34
N ALA A 161 -18.27 4.67 -11.23
CA ALA A 161 -17.29 4.45 -12.30
C ALA A 161 -16.98 2.94 -12.45
N ASP A 162 -16.85 2.45 -13.68
CA ASP A 162 -16.68 1.03 -14.01
C ASP A 162 -15.53 0.34 -13.27
N GLY A 163 -14.47 1.06 -12.93
CA GLY A 163 -13.35 0.52 -12.17
C GLY A 163 -13.72 0.09 -10.74
N PHE A 164 -14.85 0.55 -10.23
CA PHE A 164 -15.36 0.27 -8.88
C PHE A 164 -16.68 -0.49 -8.89
N ASP A 165 -17.28 -0.62 -10.05
CA ASP A 165 -18.53 -1.32 -10.20
C ASP A 165 -18.29 -2.82 -10.43
N LEU A 166 -18.77 -3.63 -9.50
CA LEU A 166 -18.73 -5.10 -9.63
C LEU A 166 -19.62 -5.61 -10.78
N CYS A 167 -20.40 -4.73 -11.38
CA CYS A 167 -21.40 -5.04 -12.38
C CYS A 167 -21.38 -4.08 -13.57
N ALA A 168 -20.20 -3.53 -13.89
CA ALA A 168 -19.91 -2.58 -14.94
C ALA A 168 -20.54 -3.03 -16.23
N ASP A 169 -21.40 -3.36 -16.71
CA ASP A 169 -22.05 -3.80 -17.96
C ASP A 169 -23.50 -4.27 -17.78
N THR A 170 -24.02 -4.31 -16.57
CA THR A 170 -25.28 -5.03 -16.33
C THR A 170 -26.43 -4.13 -15.82
N GLY A 171 -26.17 -2.88 -15.44
CA GLY A 171 -27.21 -1.93 -14.98
C GLY A 171 -28.05 -2.42 -13.79
N GLY A 172 -27.55 -3.40 -13.03
CA GLY A 172 -28.40 -4.13 -12.11
C GLY A 172 -27.88 -4.61 -10.79
N CYS A 173 -26.61 -4.36 -10.45
CA CYS A 173 -26.12 -4.71 -9.11
C CYS A 173 -26.11 -3.50 -8.18
N ARG A 174 -27.22 -3.21 -7.55
CA ARG A 174 -27.32 -2.28 -6.42
C ARG A 174 -27.37 -3.06 -5.12
#